data_dc1746138be521a7250f5da7b84b0697
#
_entry.id   dc1746138be521a7250f5da7b84b0697
#
_cell.length_a   1.000
_cell.length_b   1.000
_cell.length_c   1.000
_cell.angle_alpha   90.00
_cell.angle_beta   90.00
_cell.angle_gamma   90.00
#
_symmetry.space_group_name_H-M   'P 1'
#
loop_
_entity.id
_entity.type
_entity.pdbx_description
1 polymer ?
#
loop_
_entity_poly.entity_id
_entity_poly.type
_entity_poly.pdbx_seq_one_letter_code
_entity_poly.pdbx_strand_id
1 'polypeptide(L)'
;MGSLQIDAGTALLAIDWLTRTVRAALLLPPSPAAHAPTLSAPEVMMRAATDSAGTLDNRLITVTGFTMAGDGDTDLGRMVIICCAADAQRARIHLSGPAAIAVASYPEDTWLRVEGTAVTGSSTAASSFAPKMNVKTVTKIDRPANTYAY
;
A
#
# COMPACT_ATOMS: atom_id res chain seq x y z
N MET A 1 19.00 -24.40 -62.09
CA MET A 1 17.84 -24.38 -61.21
C MET A 1 18.21 -25.16 -59.94
N GLY A 2 18.64 -24.48 -58.92
CA GLY A 2 18.97 -25.07 -57.60
C GLY A 2 17.75 -25.07 -56.70
N SER A 3 17.21 -26.23 -56.38
CA SER A 3 16.20 -26.38 -55.37
C SER A 3 16.83 -26.19 -53.98
N LEU A 4 16.41 -25.20 -53.28
CA LEU A 4 16.75 -25.01 -51.88
C LEU A 4 16.01 -26.04 -51.05
N GLN A 5 16.71 -27.10 -50.67
CA GLN A 5 16.18 -28.11 -49.76
C GLN A 5 16.32 -27.61 -48.33
N ILE A 6 15.24 -27.14 -47.74
CA ILE A 6 15.22 -26.75 -46.35
C ILE A 6 15.15 -28.03 -45.53
N ASP A 7 16.23 -28.33 -44.84
CA ASP A 7 16.35 -29.54 -44.01
C ASP A 7 15.40 -29.41 -42.78
N ALA A 8 14.47 -30.37 -42.70
CA ALA A 8 13.45 -30.41 -41.65
C ALA A 8 14.03 -30.47 -40.23
N GLY A 9 15.29 -30.85 -40.09
CA GLY A 9 16.01 -30.88 -38.82
C GLY A 9 16.33 -29.50 -38.24
N THR A 10 16.59 -28.50 -39.08
CA THR A 10 16.94 -27.16 -38.64
C THR A 10 15.72 -26.37 -38.13
N ALA A 11 14.54 -26.65 -38.70
CA ALA A 11 13.29 -26.04 -38.26
C ALA A 11 12.84 -26.50 -36.87
N LEU A 12 13.05 -27.79 -36.56
CA LEU A 12 12.73 -28.37 -35.24
C LEU A 12 13.60 -27.80 -34.12
N LEU A 13 14.88 -27.55 -34.38
CA LEU A 13 15.80 -26.94 -33.37
C LEU A 13 15.45 -25.48 -33.08
N ALA A 14 15.00 -24.73 -34.08
CA ALA A 14 14.60 -23.34 -33.90
C ALA A 14 13.31 -23.20 -33.05
N ILE A 15 12.36 -24.13 -33.23
CA ILE A 15 11.10 -24.16 -32.46
C ILE A 15 11.38 -24.54 -30.99
N ASP A 16 12.28 -25.49 -30.76
CA ASP A 16 12.66 -25.94 -29.41
C ASP A 16 13.38 -24.80 -28.62
N TRP A 17 14.22 -24.04 -29.32
CA TRP A 17 14.89 -22.88 -28.69
C TRP A 17 13.89 -21.77 -28.32
N LEU A 18 12.91 -21.47 -29.18
CA LEU A 18 11.86 -20.48 -28.90
C LEU A 18 10.98 -20.92 -27.74
N THR A 19 10.57 -22.18 -27.68
CA THR A 19 9.75 -22.70 -26.59
C THR A 19 10.48 -22.71 -25.24
N ARG A 20 11.79 -22.99 -25.24
CA ARG A 20 12.62 -22.94 -24.05
C ARG A 20 12.79 -21.50 -23.55
N THR A 21 12.97 -20.54 -24.45
CA THR A 21 13.14 -19.13 -24.11
C THR A 21 11.85 -18.54 -23.52
N VAL A 22 10.69 -18.88 -24.08
CA VAL A 22 9.39 -18.46 -23.56
C VAL A 22 9.08 -19.09 -22.20
N ARG A 23 9.41 -20.38 -22.02
CA ARG A 23 9.27 -21.03 -20.69
C ARG A 23 10.17 -20.45 -19.63
N ALA A 24 11.41 -20.09 -19.97
CA ALA A 24 12.32 -19.45 -19.05
C ALA A 24 11.83 -18.04 -18.63
N ALA A 25 11.21 -17.31 -19.56
CA ALA A 25 10.60 -16.01 -19.24
C ALA A 25 9.37 -16.13 -18.32
N LEU A 26 8.62 -17.23 -18.40
CA LEU A 26 7.48 -17.52 -17.52
C LEU A 26 7.89 -18.03 -16.13
N LEU A 27 9.15 -18.48 -15.98
CA LEU A 27 9.70 -18.98 -14.72
C LEU A 27 10.61 -17.96 -14.01
N LEU A 28 10.74 -16.75 -14.54
CA LEU A 28 11.36 -15.66 -13.79
C LEU A 28 10.52 -15.45 -12.51
N PRO A 29 11.14 -15.54 -11.33
CA PRO A 29 10.42 -15.17 -10.12
C PRO A 29 9.86 -13.76 -10.33
N PRO A 30 8.63 -13.48 -9.88
CA PRO A 30 8.09 -12.13 -9.95
C PRO A 30 9.16 -11.22 -9.36
N SER A 31 9.53 -10.17 -10.11
CA SER A 31 10.39 -9.09 -9.59
C SER A 31 9.92 -8.80 -8.18
N PRO A 32 10.80 -8.70 -7.18
CA PRO A 32 10.38 -8.33 -5.84
C PRO A 32 9.52 -7.10 -6.02
N ALA A 33 8.22 -7.24 -5.75
CA ALA A 33 7.26 -6.16 -5.91
C ALA A 33 7.86 -4.97 -5.18
N ALA A 34 8.08 -3.87 -5.90
CA ALA A 34 8.63 -2.67 -5.30
C ALA A 34 7.77 -2.39 -4.06
N HIS A 35 8.36 -2.53 -2.87
CA HIS A 35 7.63 -2.39 -1.62
C HIS A 35 7.00 -1.01 -1.63
N ALA A 36 5.71 -0.96 -1.37
CA ALA A 36 5.00 0.31 -1.25
C ALA A 36 5.74 1.20 -0.25
N PRO A 37 6.03 2.46 -0.59
CA PRO A 37 6.75 3.35 0.32
C PRO A 37 5.99 3.44 1.65
N THR A 38 6.72 3.36 2.75
CA THR A 38 6.16 3.49 4.09
C THR A 38 6.12 4.97 4.44
N LEU A 39 4.91 5.46 4.73
CA LEU A 39 4.67 6.82 5.19
C LEU A 39 4.13 6.78 6.62
N SER A 40 4.42 7.81 7.41
CA SER A 40 3.77 8.00 8.70
C SER A 40 2.35 8.53 8.52
N ALA A 41 1.44 8.26 9.45
CA ALA A 41 0.08 8.79 9.38
C ALA A 41 0.03 10.32 9.30
N PRO A 42 0.82 11.09 10.08
CA PRO A 42 0.87 12.55 9.93
C PRO A 42 1.39 12.99 8.57
N GLU A 43 2.34 12.28 7.97
CA GLU A 43 2.84 12.60 6.63
C GLU A 43 1.75 12.39 5.56
N VAL A 44 0.97 11.32 5.67
CA VAL A 44 -0.18 11.10 4.77
C VAL A 44 -1.21 12.19 4.93
N MET A 45 -1.53 12.59 6.17
CA MET A 45 -2.47 13.69 6.43
C MET A 45 -1.99 15.02 5.85
N MET A 46 -0.73 15.35 6.07
CA MET A 46 -0.14 16.60 5.56
C MET A 46 -0.11 16.62 4.03
N ARG A 47 0.30 15.53 3.40
CA ARG A 47 0.30 15.42 1.93
C ARG A 47 -1.13 15.48 1.38
N ALA A 48 -2.08 14.76 1.96
CA ALA A 48 -3.47 14.79 1.52
C ALA A 48 -4.11 16.19 1.63
N ALA A 49 -3.68 17.00 2.60
CA ALA A 49 -4.17 18.36 2.79
C ALA A 49 -3.51 19.40 1.85
N THR A 50 -2.24 19.20 1.48
CA THR A 50 -1.42 20.21 0.78
C THR A 50 -0.97 19.78 -0.62
N ASP A 51 -1.21 18.54 -1.00
CA ASP A 51 -0.70 17.95 -2.25
C ASP A 51 -1.54 18.35 -3.45
N SER A 52 -1.37 19.57 -3.92
CA SER A 52 -2.01 20.05 -5.15
C SER A 52 -1.50 19.34 -6.43
N ALA A 53 -0.36 18.66 -6.35
CA ALA A 53 0.24 17.91 -7.45
C ALA A 53 -0.24 16.45 -7.53
N GLY A 54 -1.05 15.99 -6.57
CA GLY A 54 -1.60 14.63 -6.57
C GLY A 54 -0.54 13.54 -6.39
N THR A 55 0.51 13.79 -5.61
CA THR A 55 1.64 12.85 -5.46
C THR A 55 1.24 11.55 -4.73
N LEU A 56 0.12 11.56 -4.01
CA LEU A 56 -0.46 10.38 -3.37
C LEU A 56 -1.51 9.67 -4.22
N ASP A 57 -1.97 10.31 -5.31
CA ASP A 57 -3.08 9.80 -6.10
C ASP A 57 -2.75 8.45 -6.73
N ASN A 58 -3.61 7.46 -6.47
CA ASN A 58 -3.46 6.09 -6.96
C ASN A 58 -2.13 5.41 -6.64
N ARG A 59 -1.31 5.98 -5.75
CA ARG A 59 -0.07 5.35 -5.31
C ARG A 59 -0.34 4.40 -4.16
N LEU A 60 0.22 3.20 -4.28
CA LEU A 60 0.23 2.24 -3.19
C LEU A 60 1.21 2.73 -2.13
N ILE A 61 0.73 2.90 -0.92
CA ILE A 61 1.51 3.30 0.27
C ILE A 61 1.29 2.32 1.40
N THR A 62 2.26 2.22 2.28
CA THR A 62 2.18 1.45 3.52
C THR A 62 2.14 2.41 4.70
N VAL A 63 1.18 2.22 5.60
CA VAL A 63 1.06 3.00 6.83
C VAL A 63 0.98 2.05 8.02
N THR A 64 1.61 2.43 9.13
CA THR A 64 1.56 1.68 10.39
C THR A 64 0.88 2.53 11.46
N GLY A 65 -0.07 1.95 12.16
CA GLY A 65 -0.82 2.60 13.23
C GLY A 65 -1.59 1.59 14.08
N PHE A 66 -2.39 2.10 15.00
CA PHE A 66 -3.29 1.29 15.82
C PHE A 66 -4.76 1.53 15.44
N THR A 67 -5.58 0.51 15.68
CA THR A 67 -7.03 0.60 15.42
C THR A 67 -7.69 1.58 16.38
N MET A 68 -8.56 2.42 15.86
CA MET A 68 -9.41 3.33 16.62
C MET A 68 -10.87 3.12 16.23
N ALA A 69 -11.79 3.22 17.19
CA ALA A 69 -13.20 3.33 16.85
C ALA A 69 -13.45 4.69 16.18
N GLY A 70 -14.04 4.66 15.01
CA GLY A 70 -14.51 5.85 14.29
C GLY A 70 -16.04 5.94 14.34
N ASP A 71 -16.59 7.05 13.90
CA ASP A 71 -18.04 7.28 13.80
C ASP A 71 -18.65 6.47 12.63
N GLY A 72 -18.62 5.14 12.76
CA GLY A 72 -19.15 4.20 11.76
C GLY A 72 -18.10 3.60 10.80
N ASP A 73 -16.90 4.11 10.79
CA ASP A 73 -15.75 3.61 10.01
C ASP A 73 -14.61 3.18 10.94
N THR A 74 -13.75 2.29 10.49
CA THR A 74 -12.56 1.91 11.22
C THR A 74 -11.42 2.84 10.86
N ASP A 75 -10.83 3.45 11.87
CA ASP A 75 -9.72 4.38 11.70
C ASP A 75 -8.38 3.75 12.09
N LEU A 76 -7.35 4.14 11.38
CA LEU A 76 -5.96 3.88 11.74
C LEU A 76 -5.38 5.14 12.39
N GLY A 77 -4.96 5.03 13.64
CA GLY A 77 -4.42 6.13 14.44
C GLY A 77 -2.92 6.05 14.65
N ARG A 78 -2.31 7.22 14.84
CA ARG A 78 -0.94 7.36 15.34
C ARG A 78 -0.86 8.54 16.28
N MET A 79 -0.17 8.38 17.40
CA MET A 79 0.10 9.52 18.28
C MET A 79 1.24 10.34 17.70
N VAL A 80 1.06 11.64 17.65
CA VAL A 80 2.06 12.63 17.21
C VAL A 80 2.43 13.51 18.38
N ILE A 81 3.71 13.66 18.63
CA ILE A 81 4.24 14.61 19.63
C ILE A 81 5.09 15.62 18.89
N ILE A 82 4.74 16.90 19.01
CA ILE A 82 5.46 18.00 18.36
C ILE A 82 6.61 18.49 19.24
N CYS A 83 6.36 18.73 20.52
CA CYS A 83 7.40 19.18 21.43
C CYS A 83 7.42 18.44 22.77
N CYS A 84 6.27 18.08 23.34
CA CYS A 84 6.17 17.42 24.63
C CYS A 84 4.88 16.62 24.76
N ALA A 85 4.79 15.76 25.78
CA ALA A 85 3.61 14.89 25.95
C ALA A 85 2.27 15.67 26.09
N ALA A 86 2.31 16.93 26.50
CA ALA A 86 1.12 17.77 26.59
C ALA A 86 0.55 18.15 25.21
N ASP A 87 1.37 18.10 24.16
CA ASP A 87 0.97 18.41 22.77
C ASP A 87 0.61 17.15 21.97
N ALA A 88 0.43 16.01 22.61
CA ALA A 88 0.13 14.76 21.95
C ALA A 88 -1.20 14.87 21.19
N GLN A 89 -1.14 14.70 19.88
CA GLN A 89 -2.29 14.70 18.98
C GLN A 89 -2.42 13.34 18.31
N ARG A 90 -3.63 13.02 17.88
CA ARG A 90 -3.89 11.81 17.10
C ARG A 90 -3.96 12.13 15.61
N ALA A 91 -2.99 11.64 14.85
CA ALA A 91 -3.14 11.55 13.40
C ALA A 91 -4.08 10.39 13.09
N ARG A 92 -5.03 10.60 12.16
CA ARG A 92 -6.10 9.67 11.84
C ARG A 92 -6.21 9.48 10.34
N ILE A 93 -6.41 8.23 9.91
CA ILE A 93 -6.69 7.86 8.53
C ILE A 93 -7.93 6.99 8.53
N HIS A 94 -8.97 7.36 7.77
CA HIS A 94 -10.16 6.55 7.59
C HIS A 94 -9.86 5.39 6.63
N LEU A 95 -10.12 4.17 7.07
CA LEU A 95 -9.93 2.97 6.26
C LEU A 95 -11.22 2.65 5.52
N SER A 96 -11.14 2.41 4.23
CA SER A 96 -12.26 2.10 3.36
C SER A 96 -11.93 0.93 2.43
N GLY A 97 -12.96 0.39 1.77
CA GLY A 97 -12.84 -0.73 0.86
C GLY A 97 -13.05 -2.10 1.51
N PRO A 98 -13.11 -3.16 0.71
CA PRO A 98 -13.46 -4.52 1.21
C PRO A 98 -12.51 -5.05 2.29
N ALA A 99 -11.21 -4.75 2.18
CA ALA A 99 -10.22 -5.19 3.16
C ALA A 99 -10.31 -4.43 4.50
N ALA A 100 -10.91 -3.23 4.52
CA ALA A 100 -11.15 -2.48 5.75
C ALA A 100 -12.14 -3.18 6.69
N ILE A 101 -13.06 -4.00 6.15
CA ILE A 101 -14.01 -4.79 6.95
C ILE A 101 -13.28 -5.73 7.91
N ALA A 102 -12.17 -6.30 7.47
CA ALA A 102 -11.35 -7.17 8.33
C ALA A 102 -10.76 -6.39 9.52
N VAL A 103 -10.51 -5.09 9.36
CA VAL A 103 -9.95 -4.25 10.43
C VAL A 103 -10.95 -4.04 11.55
N ALA A 104 -12.25 -3.95 11.24
CA ALA A 104 -13.31 -3.79 12.23
C ALA A 104 -13.42 -5.00 13.21
N SER A 105 -12.86 -6.15 12.85
CA SER A 105 -12.81 -7.32 13.71
C SER A 105 -11.70 -7.29 14.77
N TYR A 106 -10.73 -6.39 14.63
CA TYR A 106 -9.67 -6.24 15.62
C TYR A 106 -10.12 -5.35 16.79
N PRO A 107 -9.72 -5.69 18.01
CA PRO A 107 -9.90 -4.79 19.15
C PRO A 107 -9.24 -3.43 18.94
N GLU A 108 -9.73 -2.41 19.62
CA GLU A 108 -9.04 -1.11 19.70
C GLU A 108 -7.59 -1.28 20.17
N ASP A 109 -6.73 -0.34 19.82
CA ASP A 109 -5.29 -0.34 20.10
C ASP A 109 -4.50 -1.52 19.51
N THR A 110 -5.10 -2.26 18.55
CA THR A 110 -4.37 -3.29 17.80
C THR A 110 -3.47 -2.64 16.75
N TRP A 111 -2.18 -2.95 16.80
CA TRP A 111 -1.22 -2.43 15.83
C TRP A 111 -1.31 -3.16 14.50
N LEU A 112 -1.44 -2.39 13.45
CA LEU A 112 -1.59 -2.88 12.08
C LEU A 112 -0.60 -2.19 11.13
N ARG A 113 -0.16 -2.95 10.16
CA ARG A 113 0.45 -2.44 8.92
C ARG A 113 -0.60 -2.54 7.82
N VAL A 114 -0.92 -1.43 7.21
CA VAL A 114 -1.96 -1.31 6.19
C VAL A 114 -1.33 -0.83 4.89
N GLU A 115 -1.59 -1.53 3.80
CA GLU A 115 -1.23 -1.09 2.45
C GLU A 115 -2.50 -0.73 1.69
N GLY A 116 -2.46 0.36 0.98
CA GLY A 116 -3.59 0.86 0.20
C GLY A 116 -3.26 2.13 -0.55
N THR A 117 -4.27 2.69 -1.18
CA THR A 117 -4.15 3.94 -1.93
C THR A 117 -4.92 5.06 -1.24
N ALA A 118 -4.33 6.23 -1.10
CA ALA A 118 -5.02 7.39 -0.58
C ALA A 118 -6.13 7.85 -1.56
N VAL A 119 -7.28 8.24 -1.02
CA VAL A 119 -8.39 8.77 -1.82
C VAL A 119 -8.25 10.29 -1.93
N THR A 120 -8.05 10.75 -3.15
CA THR A 120 -7.89 12.19 -3.47
C THR A 120 -9.07 13.00 -2.97
N GLY A 121 -8.79 14.18 -2.40
CA GLY A 121 -9.82 15.12 -1.97
C GLY A 121 -10.67 14.66 -0.78
N SER A 122 -10.28 13.57 -0.10
CA SER A 122 -11.01 13.05 1.06
C SER A 122 -10.68 13.76 2.37
N SER A 123 -9.57 14.49 2.43
CA SER A 123 -9.15 15.29 3.59
C SER A 123 -9.89 16.64 3.61
N THR A 124 -11.03 16.68 4.26
CA THR A 124 -11.92 17.85 4.31
C THR A 124 -12.25 18.23 5.76
N ALA A 125 -12.81 19.41 5.97
CA ALA A 125 -13.30 19.82 7.28
C ALA A 125 -14.38 18.86 7.83
N ALA A 126 -15.22 18.29 6.96
CA ALA A 126 -16.24 17.31 7.34
C ALA A 126 -15.63 15.99 7.86
N SER A 127 -14.45 15.61 7.38
CA SER A 127 -13.68 14.45 7.88
C SER A 127 -12.66 14.84 8.97
N SER A 128 -12.76 16.03 9.54
CA SER A 128 -11.76 16.58 10.48
C SER A 128 -10.34 16.50 9.90
N PHE A 129 -10.22 16.70 8.59
CA PHE A 129 -8.99 16.61 7.80
C PHE A 129 -8.33 15.22 7.81
N ALA A 130 -9.03 14.19 8.26
CA ALA A 130 -8.58 12.82 8.14
C ALA A 130 -8.76 12.33 6.70
N PRO A 131 -7.70 11.91 5.99
CA PRO A 131 -7.81 11.37 4.64
C PRO A 131 -8.42 9.96 4.68
N LYS A 132 -9.08 9.56 3.58
CA LYS A 132 -9.50 8.18 3.35
C LYS A 132 -8.40 7.39 2.64
N MET A 133 -8.29 6.12 3.02
CA MET A 133 -7.39 5.16 2.39
C MET A 133 -8.19 3.94 1.94
N ASN A 134 -8.11 3.62 0.65
CA ASN A 134 -8.68 2.40 0.11
C ASN A 134 -7.72 1.24 0.38
N VAL A 135 -8.08 0.39 1.34
CA VAL A 135 -7.22 -0.66 1.87
C VAL A 135 -7.16 -1.85 0.91
N LYS A 136 -5.95 -2.33 0.64
CA LYS A 136 -5.69 -3.56 -0.13
C LYS A 136 -5.29 -4.72 0.76
N THR A 137 -4.36 -4.49 1.68
CA THR A 137 -3.89 -5.53 2.60
C THR A 137 -3.76 -4.98 4.02
N VAL A 138 -4.02 -5.83 4.98
CA VAL A 138 -3.89 -5.56 6.42
C VAL A 138 -3.07 -6.67 7.05
N THR A 139 -2.08 -6.30 7.84
CA THR A 139 -1.26 -7.24 8.60
C THR A 139 -1.18 -6.78 10.04
N LYS A 140 -1.58 -7.65 10.98
CA LYS A 140 -1.35 -7.40 12.40
C LYS A 140 0.14 -7.47 12.69
N ILE A 141 0.63 -6.50 13.45
CA ILE A 141 2.03 -6.41 13.86
C ILE A 141 2.12 -6.24 15.37
N ASP A 142 3.29 -6.49 15.92
CA ASP A 142 3.58 -6.14 17.30
C ASP A 142 3.67 -4.62 17.46
N ARG A 143 3.40 -4.15 18.66
CA ARG A 143 3.55 -2.74 19.00
C ARG A 143 4.98 -2.29 18.75
N PRO A 144 5.23 -1.31 17.87
CA PRO A 144 6.59 -0.85 17.59
C PRO A 144 7.21 -0.19 18.81
N ALA A 145 8.53 -0.30 18.93
CA ALA A 145 9.27 0.33 20.03
C ALA A 145 9.05 1.85 20.06
N ASN A 146 8.95 2.48 18.88
CA ASN A 146 8.55 3.87 18.76
C ASN A 146 7.06 3.96 18.39
N THR A 147 6.24 4.26 19.38
CA THR A 147 4.78 4.41 19.24
C THR A 147 4.36 5.79 18.76
N TYR A 148 5.23 6.75 18.80
CA TYR A 148 4.99 8.13 18.40
C TYR A 148 5.53 8.39 16.98
N ALA A 149 4.89 9.32 16.27
CA ALA A 149 5.40 9.92 15.06
C ALA A 149 5.87 11.35 15.38
N TYR A 150 6.89 11.81 14.69
CA TYR A 150 7.46 13.14 14.80
C TYR A 150 7.40 13.86 13.46
#